data_6a4c0d468ca94c4489b6fe9555e324ef
#
_entry.id   6a4c0d468ca94c4489b6fe9555e324ef
#
_cell.length_a   1.000
_cell.length_b   1.000
_cell.length_c   1.000
_cell.angle_alpha   90.00
_cell.angle_beta   90.00
_cell.angle_gamma   90.00
#
_symmetry.space_group_name_H-M   'P 1'
#
loop_
_entity.id
_entity.type
_entity.pdbx_description
1 polymer ?
#
loop_
_entity_poly.entity_id
_entity_poly.type
_entity_poly.pdbx_seq_one_letter_code
_entity_poly.pdbx_strand_id
1 'polypeptide(L)'
;YCEARYQGLCKIDVVFKELEEGTAGKYNHAARTIFIDSKIIKDGSRAGGSNEEIMRTCIHETRHVYQHLLAELYADVNPNQRNLLVFTENGVRNWIFNFKDYYSATDDIEGIKKYLTQPIELDARNYAENEMKELFETIDELLKEQN
;
A
#
# COMPACT_ATOMS: atom_id res chain seq x y z
N TYR A 1 2.05 4.60 12.76
CA TYR A 1 0.98 5.25 11.99
C TYR A 1 0.07 4.23 11.30
N CYS A 2 0.62 3.36 10.44
CA CYS A 2 -0.17 2.36 9.72
C CYS A 2 -0.94 1.40 10.64
N GLU A 3 -0.31 0.90 11.71
CA GLU A 3 -0.98 0.07 12.70
C GLU A 3 -2.12 0.80 13.41
N ALA A 4 -1.94 2.08 13.75
CA ALA A 4 -2.97 2.89 14.40
C ALA A 4 -4.17 3.13 13.47
N ARG A 5 -3.94 3.35 12.17
CA ARG A 5 -5.00 3.60 11.17
C ARG A 5 -5.84 2.36 10.88
N TYR A 6 -5.25 1.16 10.98
CA TYR A 6 -5.88 -0.13 10.68
C TYR A 6 -5.97 -1.05 11.89
N GLN A 7 -6.06 -0.49 13.10
CA GLN A 7 -6.15 -1.24 14.35
C GLN A 7 -7.16 -2.39 14.28
N GLY A 8 -6.69 -3.58 14.61
CA GLY A 8 -7.54 -4.78 14.72
C GLY A 8 -7.82 -5.51 13.41
N LEU A 9 -7.33 -5.03 12.25
CA LEU A 9 -7.57 -5.75 10.99
C LEU A 9 -6.70 -6.99 10.86
N CYS A 10 -5.42 -6.92 11.17
CA CYS A 10 -4.54 -8.09 11.31
C CYS A 10 -3.18 -7.70 11.91
N LYS A 11 -2.47 -8.71 12.41
CA LYS A 11 -1.05 -8.58 12.73
C LYS A 11 -0.24 -8.81 11.46
N ILE A 12 0.63 -7.85 11.12
CA ILE A 12 1.49 -7.87 9.95
C ILE A 12 2.93 -7.75 10.40
N ASP A 13 3.79 -8.59 9.89
CA ASP A 13 5.21 -8.47 10.11
C ASP A 13 5.82 -7.52 9.06
N VAL A 14 6.78 -6.70 9.48
CA VAL A 14 7.56 -5.84 8.60
C VAL A 14 9.00 -6.30 8.65
N VAL A 15 9.57 -6.65 7.49
CA VAL A 15 10.90 -7.19 7.37
C VAL A 15 11.72 -6.35 6.39
N PHE A 16 12.88 -5.90 6.86
CA PHE A 16 13.85 -5.19 6.03
C PHE A 16 14.82 -6.20 5.41
N LYS A 17 14.85 -6.25 4.08
CA LYS A 17 15.77 -7.11 3.34
C LYS A 17 16.09 -6.50 1.99
N GLU A 18 17.16 -6.97 1.35
CA GLU A 18 17.46 -6.59 -0.02
C GLU A 18 16.39 -7.15 -0.96
N LEU A 19 15.80 -6.28 -1.77
CA LEU A 19 14.82 -6.61 -2.79
C LEU A 19 15.44 -6.50 -4.19
N GLU A 20 14.68 -6.96 -5.19
CA GLU A 20 15.05 -6.85 -6.59
C GLU A 20 15.22 -5.38 -7.00
N GLU A 21 16.06 -5.13 -7.98
CA GLU A 21 16.30 -3.78 -8.48
C GLU A 21 15.00 -3.13 -8.94
N GLY A 22 14.76 -1.88 -8.53
CA GLY A 22 13.54 -1.16 -8.82
C GLY A 22 12.41 -1.34 -7.79
N THR A 23 12.49 -2.33 -6.89
CA THR A 23 11.45 -2.63 -5.89
C THR A 23 11.79 -1.98 -4.55
N ALA A 24 10.99 -1.00 -4.11
CA ALA A 24 11.15 -0.31 -2.83
C ALA A 24 10.51 -1.08 -1.67
N GLY A 25 9.36 -1.69 -1.91
CA GLY A 25 8.61 -2.50 -0.97
C GLY A 25 7.80 -3.57 -1.68
N LYS A 26 7.30 -4.52 -0.91
CA LYS A 26 6.43 -5.59 -1.41
C LYS A 26 5.62 -6.21 -0.28
N TYR A 27 4.31 -6.24 -0.41
CA TYR A 27 3.47 -7.05 0.45
C TYR A 27 3.39 -8.49 -0.06
N ASN A 28 3.63 -9.45 0.82
CA ASN A 28 3.38 -10.87 0.58
C ASN A 28 2.15 -11.31 1.35
N HIS A 29 1.05 -11.51 0.65
CA HIS A 29 -0.23 -11.86 1.26
C HIS A 29 -0.21 -13.23 1.96
N ALA A 30 0.41 -14.24 1.36
CA ALA A 30 0.48 -15.58 1.94
C ALA A 30 1.28 -15.61 3.25
N ALA A 31 2.35 -14.82 3.33
CA ALA A 31 3.16 -14.69 4.55
C ALA A 31 2.65 -13.61 5.50
N ARG A 32 1.67 -12.80 5.11
CA ARG A 32 1.19 -11.59 5.83
C ARG A 32 2.34 -10.69 6.26
N THR A 33 3.28 -10.47 5.36
CA THR A 33 4.53 -9.74 5.63
C THR A 33 4.73 -8.65 4.61
N ILE A 34 5.05 -7.45 5.08
CA ILE A 34 5.57 -6.36 4.27
C ILE A 34 7.09 -6.45 4.25
N PHE A 35 7.66 -6.50 3.08
CA PHE A 35 9.11 -6.39 2.87
C PHE A 35 9.45 -4.98 2.40
N ILE A 36 10.46 -4.37 3.03
CA ILE A 36 11.01 -3.07 2.64
C ILE A 36 12.45 -3.27 2.21
N ASP A 37 12.85 -2.66 1.10
CA ASP A 37 14.22 -2.76 0.61
C ASP A 37 15.18 -2.09 1.60
N SER A 38 16.08 -2.90 2.16
CA SER A 38 17.09 -2.42 3.12
C SER A 38 18.08 -1.42 2.52
N LYS A 39 18.21 -1.35 1.19
CA LYS A 39 19.04 -0.36 0.49
C LYS A 39 18.49 1.06 0.64
N ILE A 40 17.15 1.21 0.66
CA ILE A 40 16.52 2.52 0.87
C ILE A 40 16.94 3.13 2.20
N ILE A 41 17.11 2.28 3.24
CA ILE A 41 17.47 2.72 4.59
C ILE A 41 18.97 3.03 4.69
N LYS A 42 19.82 2.21 4.04
CA LYS A 42 21.28 2.29 4.18
C LYS A 42 21.90 3.45 3.40
N ASP A 43 21.42 3.69 2.21
CA ASP A 43 22.11 4.59 1.27
C ASP A 43 21.43 5.96 1.14
N GLY A 44 20.15 6.08 1.51
CA GLY A 44 19.36 7.27 1.16
C GLY A 44 19.33 7.54 -0.36
N SER A 45 19.82 6.60 -1.15
CA SER A 45 20.41 6.84 -2.47
C SER A 45 19.63 6.32 -3.66
N ARG A 46 18.50 5.62 -3.46
CA ARG A 46 17.62 5.41 -4.60
C ARG A 46 16.80 6.66 -4.85
N ALA A 47 17.15 7.37 -5.91
CA ALA A 47 16.34 8.47 -6.48
C ALA A 47 15.75 9.43 -5.42
N GLY A 48 16.54 9.79 -4.43
CA GLY A 48 16.09 10.64 -3.35
C GLY A 48 15.63 9.93 -2.08
N GLY A 49 16.08 8.72 -1.77
CA GLY A 49 15.76 7.90 -0.57
C GLY A 49 15.69 8.66 0.75
N SER A 50 14.70 9.53 0.83
CA SER A 50 14.37 10.33 2.00
C SER A 50 13.50 9.50 2.94
N ASN A 51 13.38 9.90 4.17
CA ASN A 51 12.42 9.34 5.10
C ASN A 51 11.00 9.33 4.50
N GLU A 52 10.69 10.27 3.61
CA GLU A 52 9.44 10.35 2.86
C GLU A 52 9.21 9.14 1.95
N GLU A 53 10.25 8.70 1.23
CA GLU A 53 10.13 7.53 0.34
C GLU A 53 9.88 6.25 1.13
N ILE A 54 10.56 6.08 2.27
CA ILE A 54 10.34 4.95 3.17
C ILE A 54 8.90 4.97 3.69
N MET A 55 8.42 6.14 4.15
CA MET A 55 7.06 6.29 4.67
C MET A 55 6.02 6.04 3.59
N ARG A 56 6.19 6.63 2.40
CA ARG A 56 5.33 6.43 1.25
C ARG A 56 5.23 4.96 0.88
N THR A 57 6.37 4.26 0.82
CA THR A 57 6.43 2.82 0.56
C THR A 57 5.68 2.03 1.64
N CYS A 58 5.90 2.31 2.91
CA CYS A 58 5.20 1.63 4.00
C CYS A 58 3.68 1.83 3.92
N ILE A 59 3.21 3.04 3.62
CA ILE A 59 1.79 3.34 3.49
C ILE A 59 1.21 2.62 2.27
N HIS A 60 1.91 2.62 1.14
CA HIS A 60 1.52 1.91 -0.08
C HIS A 60 1.36 0.41 0.17
N GLU A 61 2.34 -0.25 0.76
CA GLU A 61 2.29 -1.69 1.07
C GLU A 61 1.19 -2.02 2.11
N THR A 62 0.97 -1.14 3.07
CA THR A 62 -0.14 -1.29 4.03
C THR A 62 -1.50 -1.19 3.33
N ARG A 63 -1.63 -0.38 2.27
CA ARG A 63 -2.85 -0.34 1.47
C ARG A 63 -3.12 -1.66 0.77
N HIS A 64 -2.10 -2.35 0.26
CA HIS A 64 -2.25 -3.70 -0.29
C HIS A 64 -2.76 -4.71 0.74
N VAL A 65 -2.28 -4.63 1.98
CA VAL A 65 -2.85 -5.44 3.08
C VAL A 65 -4.36 -5.22 3.21
N TYR A 66 -4.77 -3.96 3.26
CA TYR A 66 -6.18 -3.58 3.38
C TYR A 66 -7.02 -4.10 2.20
N GLN A 67 -6.52 -3.96 0.97
CA GLN A 67 -7.20 -4.45 -0.23
C GLN A 67 -7.41 -5.97 -0.18
N HIS A 68 -6.39 -6.74 0.23
CA HIS A 68 -6.50 -8.19 0.38
C HIS A 68 -7.49 -8.58 1.47
N LEU A 69 -7.43 -7.94 2.64
CA LEU A 69 -8.38 -8.22 3.74
C LEU A 69 -9.82 -7.94 3.34
N LEU A 70 -10.08 -6.84 2.62
CA LEU A 70 -11.42 -6.56 2.14
C LEU A 70 -11.88 -7.53 1.06
N ALA A 71 -10.98 -7.99 0.19
CA ALA A 71 -11.29 -9.00 -0.81
C ALA A 71 -11.66 -10.35 -0.15
N GLU A 72 -10.92 -10.76 0.89
CA GLU A 72 -11.24 -11.95 1.69
C GLU A 72 -12.59 -11.79 2.40
N LEU A 73 -12.78 -10.69 3.12
CA LEU A 73 -14.04 -10.41 3.83
C LEU A 73 -15.24 -10.39 2.86
N TYR A 74 -15.08 -9.77 1.69
CA TYR A 74 -16.13 -9.73 0.67
C TYR A 74 -16.48 -11.13 0.15
N ALA A 75 -15.50 -12.03 0.04
CA ALA A 75 -15.73 -13.41 -0.38
C ALA A 75 -16.52 -14.20 0.68
N ASP A 76 -16.24 -13.94 1.96
CA ASP A 76 -16.85 -14.66 3.10
C ASP A 76 -18.26 -14.16 3.46
N VAL A 77 -18.58 -12.90 3.16
CA VAL A 77 -19.87 -12.30 3.48
C VAL A 77 -20.97 -12.81 2.55
N ASN A 78 -22.13 -13.15 3.13
CA ASN A 78 -23.32 -13.54 2.38
C ASN A 78 -23.65 -12.47 1.32
N PRO A 79 -23.88 -12.85 0.05
CA PRO A 79 -24.20 -11.90 -1.03
C PRO A 79 -25.31 -10.89 -0.70
N ASN A 80 -26.31 -11.30 0.06
CA ASN A 80 -27.44 -10.42 0.46
C ASN A 80 -27.07 -9.40 1.55
N GLN A 81 -25.89 -9.52 2.16
CA GLN A 81 -25.39 -8.63 3.22
C GLN A 81 -24.22 -7.76 2.76
N ARG A 82 -23.77 -7.91 1.52
CA ARG A 82 -22.61 -7.17 0.99
C ARG A 82 -22.83 -5.67 0.91
N ASN A 83 -24.08 -5.24 0.74
CA ASN A 83 -24.46 -3.83 0.78
C ASN A 83 -24.31 -3.17 2.16
N LEU A 84 -24.15 -3.94 3.22
CA LEU A 84 -23.87 -3.44 4.57
C LEU A 84 -22.38 -3.14 4.79
N LEU A 85 -21.50 -3.54 3.86
CA LEU A 85 -20.08 -3.27 3.95
C LEU A 85 -19.81 -1.78 3.66
N VAL A 86 -18.93 -1.18 4.45
CA VAL A 86 -18.63 0.27 4.46
C VAL A 86 -17.88 0.76 3.21
N PHE A 87 -17.57 -0.12 2.28
CA PHE A 87 -16.84 0.20 1.05
C PHE A 87 -17.68 -0.05 -0.19
N THR A 88 -17.36 0.63 -1.26
CA THR A 88 -18.09 0.48 -2.52
C THR A 88 -17.85 -0.92 -3.09
N GLU A 89 -18.92 -1.67 -3.30
CA GLU A 89 -18.86 -3.02 -3.88
C GLU A 89 -18.02 -3.06 -5.17
N ASN A 90 -18.14 -2.05 -6.01
CA ASN A 90 -17.39 -1.95 -7.26
C ASN A 90 -15.86 -1.86 -7.05
N GLY A 91 -15.41 -1.14 -6.04
CA GLY A 91 -13.98 -1.03 -5.73
C GLY A 91 -13.38 -2.39 -5.36
N VAL A 92 -14.01 -3.09 -4.40
CA VAL A 92 -13.54 -4.42 -3.96
C VAL A 92 -13.57 -5.44 -5.08
N ARG A 93 -14.63 -5.45 -5.90
CA ARG A 93 -14.71 -6.35 -7.07
C ARG A 93 -13.60 -6.09 -8.07
N ASN A 94 -13.27 -4.83 -8.34
CA ASN A 94 -12.15 -4.48 -9.23
C ASN A 94 -10.83 -4.98 -8.67
N TRP A 95 -10.59 -4.88 -7.36
CA TRP A 95 -9.40 -5.43 -6.73
C TRP A 95 -9.35 -6.97 -6.85
N ILE A 96 -10.45 -7.67 -6.58
CA ILE A 96 -10.54 -9.13 -6.72
C ILE A 96 -10.22 -9.58 -8.16
N PHE A 97 -10.73 -8.88 -9.16
CA PHE A 97 -10.41 -9.17 -10.55
C PHE A 97 -8.93 -8.91 -10.85
N ASN A 98 -8.40 -7.78 -10.39
CA ASN A 98 -7.00 -7.43 -10.63
C ASN A 98 -6.03 -8.37 -9.89
N PHE A 99 -6.34 -8.88 -8.68
CA PHE A 99 -5.52 -9.90 -8.03
C PHE A 99 -5.40 -11.20 -8.83
N LYS A 100 -6.42 -11.56 -9.60
CA LYS A 100 -6.40 -12.75 -10.48
C LYS A 100 -5.58 -12.53 -11.75
N ASP A 101 -5.52 -11.30 -12.21
CA ASP A 101 -4.84 -10.90 -13.44
C ASP A 101 -3.87 -9.74 -13.16
N TYR A 102 -3.02 -9.95 -12.14
CA TYR A 102 -2.04 -8.96 -11.72
C TYR A 102 -0.89 -8.87 -12.73
N TYR A 103 -0.66 -7.66 -13.20
CA TYR A 103 0.42 -7.37 -14.13
C TYR A 103 1.65 -6.86 -13.37
N SER A 104 2.75 -7.61 -13.44
CA SER A 104 4.04 -7.17 -12.88
C SER A 104 4.71 -6.15 -13.81
N ALA A 105 5.42 -5.18 -13.24
CA ALA A 105 6.17 -4.21 -14.03
C ALA A 105 7.20 -4.92 -14.94
N THR A 106 7.32 -4.42 -16.16
CA THR A 106 8.36 -4.81 -17.12
C THR A 106 9.26 -3.62 -17.41
N ASP A 107 10.38 -3.84 -18.09
CA ASP A 107 11.37 -2.76 -18.36
C ASP A 107 10.92 -1.80 -19.49
N ASP A 108 9.88 -2.17 -20.24
CA ASP A 108 9.37 -1.33 -21.32
C ASP A 108 8.29 -0.35 -20.82
N ILE A 109 8.15 0.77 -21.54
CA ILE A 109 7.23 1.85 -21.19
C ILE A 109 5.77 1.40 -21.09
N GLU A 110 5.33 0.50 -21.99
CA GLU A 110 3.95 0.02 -21.98
C GLU A 110 3.68 -0.88 -20.79
N GLY A 111 4.63 -1.74 -20.41
CA GLY A 111 4.53 -2.55 -19.22
C GLY A 111 4.54 -1.75 -17.93
N ILE A 112 5.41 -0.75 -17.83
CA ILE A 112 5.39 0.20 -16.70
C ILE A 112 4.03 0.89 -16.61
N LYS A 113 3.48 1.36 -17.73
CA LYS A 113 2.18 2.02 -17.76
C LYS A 113 1.05 1.09 -17.30
N LYS A 114 1.01 -0.16 -17.79
CA LYS A 114 0.02 -1.16 -17.36
C LYS A 114 0.10 -1.42 -15.86
N TYR A 115 1.31 -1.63 -15.35
CA TYR A 115 1.55 -1.81 -13.92
C TYR A 115 1.00 -0.61 -13.13
N LEU A 116 1.38 0.60 -13.53
CA LEU A 116 1.01 1.81 -12.83
C LEU A 116 -0.49 2.14 -12.88
N THR A 117 -1.22 1.69 -13.88
CA THR A 117 -2.64 2.02 -14.07
C THR A 117 -3.61 0.93 -13.63
N GLN A 118 -3.10 -0.23 -13.23
CA GLN A 118 -3.98 -1.29 -12.72
C GLN A 118 -4.65 -0.87 -11.39
N PRO A 119 -5.89 -1.31 -11.14
CA PRO A 119 -6.73 -0.78 -10.07
C PRO A 119 -6.12 -0.81 -8.66
N ILE A 120 -5.46 -1.90 -8.29
CA ILE A 120 -4.86 -2.03 -6.94
C ILE A 120 -3.65 -1.12 -6.76
N GLU A 121 -2.79 -0.98 -7.78
CA GLU A 121 -1.62 -0.13 -7.73
C GLU A 121 -2.00 1.36 -7.75
N LEU A 122 -2.98 1.71 -8.57
CA LEU A 122 -3.49 3.08 -8.65
C LEU A 122 -4.11 3.51 -7.31
N ASP A 123 -4.93 2.65 -6.71
CA ASP A 123 -5.53 2.91 -5.39
C ASP A 123 -4.46 3.02 -4.31
N ALA A 124 -3.48 2.12 -4.26
CA ALA A 124 -2.43 2.14 -3.25
C ALA A 124 -1.56 3.41 -3.33
N ARG A 125 -1.20 3.86 -4.54
CA ARG A 125 -0.47 5.11 -4.73
C ARG A 125 -1.28 6.34 -4.34
N ASN A 126 -2.50 6.45 -4.84
CA ASN A 126 -3.37 7.58 -4.50
C ASN A 126 -3.61 7.67 -2.99
N TYR A 127 -3.79 6.53 -2.34
CA TYR A 127 -3.92 6.46 -0.90
C TYR A 127 -2.64 6.94 -0.21
N ALA A 128 -1.47 6.44 -0.63
CA ALA A 128 -0.19 6.83 -0.03
C ALA A 128 0.07 8.35 -0.19
N GLU A 129 -0.21 8.93 -1.35
CA GLU A 129 -0.06 10.37 -1.57
C GLU A 129 -0.97 11.21 -0.65
N ASN A 130 -2.23 10.80 -0.49
CA ASN A 130 -3.16 11.51 0.38
C ASN A 130 -2.77 11.42 1.86
N GLU A 131 -2.39 10.23 2.33
CA GLU A 131 -1.95 10.02 3.72
C GLU A 131 -0.65 10.76 4.03
N MET A 132 0.29 10.82 3.09
CA MET A 132 1.51 11.61 3.23
C MET A 132 1.20 13.09 3.39
N LYS A 133 0.28 13.62 2.58
CA LYS A 133 -0.14 15.01 2.68
C LYS A 133 -0.75 15.32 4.04
N GLU A 134 -1.72 14.51 4.49
CA GLU A 134 -2.35 14.68 5.82
C GLU A 134 -1.33 14.61 6.96
N LEU A 135 -0.34 13.71 6.85
CA LEU A 135 0.71 13.57 7.85
C LEU A 135 1.59 14.81 7.93
N PHE A 136 2.02 15.38 6.80
CA PHE A 136 2.83 16.61 6.80
C PHE A 136 2.05 17.81 7.31
N GLU A 137 0.78 17.95 6.92
CA GLU A 137 -0.10 19.00 7.46
C GLU A 137 -0.20 18.91 8.98
N THR A 138 -0.37 17.69 9.53
CA THR A 138 -0.42 17.45 10.98
C THR A 138 0.90 17.80 11.68
N ILE A 139 2.04 17.43 11.09
CA ILE A 139 3.36 17.76 11.63
C ILE A 139 3.56 19.29 11.67
N ASP A 140 3.21 19.98 10.58
CA ASP A 140 3.32 21.44 10.50
C ASP A 140 2.44 22.16 11.53
N GLU A 141 1.24 21.64 11.80
CA GLU A 141 0.36 22.16 12.84
C GLU A 141 0.98 21.99 14.23
N LEU A 142 1.47 20.79 14.55
CA LEU A 142 2.13 20.51 15.84
C LEU A 142 3.38 21.37 16.08
N LEU A 143 4.16 21.64 15.04
CA LEU A 143 5.34 22.49 15.13
C LEU A 143 4.98 23.97 15.36
N LYS A 144 3.84 24.44 14.84
CA LYS A 144 3.34 25.80 15.09
C LYS A 144 2.83 25.99 16.52
N GLU A 145 2.26 24.95 17.14
CA GLU A 145 1.77 24.99 18.53
C GLU A 145 2.91 25.01 19.56
N GLN A 146 4.13 24.62 19.17
CA GLN A 146 5.30 24.59 20.05
C GLN A 146 6.13 25.90 20.04
N ASN A 147 5.82 26.86 19.17
CA ASN A 147 6.46 28.16 19.07
C ASN A 147 5.56 29.29 19.55
#